data_0c917c44af1f0abf9612a0fd260c2626
#
_entry.id   0c917c44af1f0abf9612a0fd260c2626
#
_cell.length_a   1.000
_cell.length_b   1.000
_cell.length_c   1.000
_cell.angle_alpha   90.00
_cell.angle_beta   90.00
_cell.angle_gamma   90.00
#
_symmetry.space_group_name_H-M   'P 1'
#
loop_
_entity.id
_entity.type
_entity.pdbx_description
1 polymer ?
#
loop_
_entity_poly.entity_id
_entity_poly.type
_entity_poly.pdbx_seq_one_letter_code
_entity_poly.pdbx_strand_id
1 'polypeptide(L)'
;MTRLKSQINVKDTNFQKNKKKLEVDLKLTREAVDFAMNGGGQKLNERHQKRGKMLPRHRASKLLDPGSSFLEIGLTASYNTVSYTHLRAHET
;
A
#
# COMPACT_ATOMS: atom_id res chain seq x y z
N MET A 1 -18.77 -32.82 -14.89
CA MET A 1 -18.12 -31.50 -14.84
C MET A 1 -16.62 -31.62 -15.14
N THR A 2 -16.15 -30.92 -16.13
CA THR A 2 -14.74 -31.00 -16.54
C THR A 2 -13.91 -30.05 -15.69
N ARG A 3 -12.83 -30.56 -15.09
CA ARG A 3 -11.90 -29.70 -14.38
C ARG A 3 -10.91 -29.08 -15.36
N LEU A 4 -10.68 -27.80 -15.24
CA LEU A 4 -9.59 -27.13 -15.93
C LEU A 4 -8.27 -27.51 -15.23
N LYS A 5 -7.38 -28.11 -15.99
CA LYS A 5 -6.06 -28.47 -15.48
C LYS A 5 -5.05 -27.38 -15.82
N SER A 6 -4.25 -27.00 -14.85
CA SER A 6 -3.14 -26.08 -15.10
C SER A 6 -2.07 -26.75 -15.94
N GLN A 7 -1.60 -26.06 -16.97
CA GLN A 7 -0.49 -26.49 -17.79
C GLN A 7 0.81 -25.75 -17.45
N ILE A 8 0.82 -25.09 -16.30
CA ILE A 8 1.98 -24.33 -15.86
C ILE A 8 3.09 -25.27 -15.44
N ASN A 9 4.27 -25.05 -15.99
CA ASN A 9 5.49 -25.77 -15.61
C ASN A 9 6.41 -24.79 -14.85
N VAL A 10 6.51 -24.98 -13.54
CA VAL A 10 7.33 -24.12 -12.68
C VAL A 10 8.83 -24.19 -12.97
N LYS A 11 9.27 -25.23 -13.69
CA LYS A 11 10.66 -25.40 -14.08
C LYS A 11 10.98 -24.77 -15.44
N ASP A 12 9.99 -24.29 -16.15
CA ASP A 12 10.16 -23.65 -17.44
C ASP A 12 10.92 -22.33 -17.29
N THR A 13 11.81 -22.05 -18.22
CA THR A 13 12.61 -20.82 -18.26
C THR A 13 11.71 -19.58 -18.34
N ASN A 14 10.65 -19.64 -19.14
CA ASN A 14 9.71 -18.54 -19.27
C ASN A 14 8.97 -18.28 -17.97
N PHE A 15 8.59 -19.34 -17.26
CA PHE A 15 7.96 -19.21 -15.95
C PHE A 15 8.88 -18.52 -14.95
N GLN A 16 10.14 -18.93 -14.88
CA GLN A 16 11.12 -18.33 -13.96
C GLN A 16 11.39 -16.87 -14.30
N LYS A 17 11.46 -16.54 -15.56
CA LYS A 17 11.62 -15.16 -16.04
C LYS A 17 10.45 -14.28 -15.62
N ASN A 18 9.23 -14.75 -15.85
CA ASN A 18 8.01 -14.04 -15.50
C ASN A 18 7.86 -13.88 -13.99
N LYS A 19 8.24 -14.91 -13.23
CA LYS A 19 8.25 -14.89 -11.77
C LYS A 19 9.18 -13.80 -11.24
N LYS A 20 10.41 -13.74 -11.75
CA LYS A 20 11.39 -12.72 -11.33
C LYS A 20 10.89 -11.31 -11.63
N LYS A 21 10.30 -11.11 -12.81
CA LYS A 21 9.75 -9.81 -13.20
C LYS A 21 8.61 -9.40 -12.28
N LEU A 22 7.71 -10.32 -11.97
CA LEU A 22 6.60 -10.06 -11.06
C LEU A 22 7.09 -9.78 -9.64
N GLU A 23 8.13 -10.49 -9.17
CA GLU A 23 8.71 -10.24 -7.85
C GLU A 23 9.29 -8.83 -7.73
N VAL A 24 9.92 -8.32 -8.78
CA VAL A 24 10.43 -6.94 -8.81
C VAL A 24 9.28 -5.95 -8.69
N ASP A 25 8.20 -6.16 -9.45
CA ASP A 25 7.01 -5.30 -9.41
C ASP A 25 6.35 -5.34 -8.02
N LEU A 26 6.24 -6.53 -7.43
CA LEU A 26 5.69 -6.71 -6.08
C LEU A 26 6.54 -6.01 -5.02
N LYS A 27 7.86 -6.05 -5.16
CA LYS A 27 8.76 -5.35 -4.25
C LYS A 27 8.53 -3.84 -4.30
N LEU A 28 8.40 -3.27 -5.49
CA LEU A 28 8.09 -1.85 -5.66
C LEU A 28 6.75 -1.48 -5.04
N THR A 29 5.74 -2.33 -5.23
CA THR A 29 4.43 -2.13 -4.62
C THR A 29 4.49 -2.19 -3.10
N ARG A 30 5.22 -3.14 -2.53
CA ARG A 30 5.40 -3.25 -1.08
C ARG A 30 6.11 -2.05 -0.49
N GLU A 31 7.11 -1.52 -1.18
CA GLU A 31 7.79 -0.29 -0.77
C GLU A 31 6.83 0.89 -0.76
N ALA A 32 5.96 1.00 -1.77
CA ALA A 32 4.93 2.03 -1.82
C ALA A 32 3.93 1.90 -0.67
N VAL A 33 3.50 0.68 -0.36
CA VAL A 33 2.59 0.38 0.75
C VAL A 33 3.24 0.76 2.09
N ASP A 34 4.49 0.36 2.30
CA ASP A 34 5.21 0.67 3.55
C ASP A 34 5.38 2.18 3.72
N PHE A 35 5.70 2.87 2.65
CA PHE A 35 5.81 4.33 2.66
C PHE A 35 4.47 4.98 3.04
N ALA A 36 3.38 4.51 2.46
CA ALA A 36 2.05 5.04 2.75
C ALA A 36 1.61 4.74 4.19
N MET A 37 1.93 3.57 4.70
CA MET A 37 1.59 3.19 6.07
C MET A 37 2.34 3.98 7.13
N ASN A 38 3.53 4.48 6.80
CA ASN A 38 4.31 5.33 7.70
C ASN A 38 3.84 6.79 7.75
N GLY A 39 2.83 7.12 6.98
CA GLY A 39 2.28 8.48 6.95
C GLY A 39 3.29 9.50 6.42
N GLY A 40 3.46 10.61 7.12
CA GLY A 40 4.38 11.68 6.74
C GLY A 40 5.85 11.43 7.10
N GLY A 41 6.17 10.26 7.63
CA GLY A 41 7.49 9.94 8.13
C GLY A 41 7.62 10.20 9.64
N GLN A 42 8.69 9.69 10.23
CA GLN A 42 8.87 9.71 11.69
C GLN A 42 8.80 11.13 12.25
N LYS A 43 9.48 12.07 11.64
CA LYS A 43 9.55 13.45 12.11
C LYS A 43 8.19 14.13 12.14
N LEU A 44 7.42 14.01 11.08
CA LEU A 44 6.09 14.58 10.99
C LEU A 44 5.10 13.85 11.90
N ASN A 45 5.22 12.54 12.03
CA ASN A 45 4.39 11.74 12.91
C ASN A 45 4.61 12.13 14.36
N GLU A 46 5.86 12.29 14.80
CA GLU A 46 6.19 12.73 16.15
C GLU A 46 5.65 14.14 16.43
N ARG A 47 5.79 15.03 15.47
CA ARG A 47 5.25 16.39 15.58
C ARG A 47 3.74 16.40 15.74
N HIS A 48 3.04 15.55 14.99
CA HIS A 48 1.60 15.40 15.08
C HIS A 48 1.16 14.89 16.46
N GLN A 49 1.85 13.87 16.97
CA GLN A 49 1.58 13.29 18.27
C GLN A 49 1.90 14.26 19.41
N LYS A 50 2.95 15.06 19.31
CA LYS A 50 3.29 16.10 20.30
C LYS A 50 2.21 17.15 20.45
N ARG A 51 1.41 17.37 19.39
CA ARG A 51 0.25 18.29 19.44
C ARG A 51 -0.99 17.65 20.09
N GLY A 52 -0.87 16.45 20.63
CA GLY A 52 -1.96 15.73 21.25
C GLY A 52 -2.90 15.07 20.27
N LYS A 53 -2.48 14.91 19.02
CA LYS A 53 -3.29 14.29 17.95
C LYS A 53 -2.86 12.87 17.71
N MET A 54 -3.83 12.03 17.34
CA MET A 54 -3.55 10.67 16.91
C MET A 54 -3.24 10.64 15.42
N LEU A 55 -2.36 9.71 15.03
CA LEU A 55 -2.15 9.42 13.62
C LEU A 55 -3.43 8.85 13.01
N PRO A 56 -3.70 9.11 11.71
CA PRO A 56 -4.95 8.68 11.07
C PRO A 56 -5.22 7.19 11.18
N ARG A 57 -4.20 6.35 11.00
CA ARG A 57 -4.34 4.90 11.13
C ARG A 57 -4.67 4.46 12.55
N HIS A 58 -4.11 5.12 13.52
CA HIS A 58 -4.40 4.87 14.93
C HIS A 58 -5.85 5.26 15.25
N ARG A 59 -6.32 6.37 14.73
CA ARG A 59 -7.71 6.81 14.89
C ARG A 59 -8.67 5.79 14.28
N ALA A 60 -8.37 5.30 13.07
CA ALA A 60 -9.19 4.28 12.41
C ALA A 60 -9.23 2.99 13.23
N SER A 61 -8.09 2.53 13.74
CA SER A 61 -8.02 1.30 14.53
C SER A 61 -8.81 1.41 15.84
N LYS A 62 -8.87 2.58 16.44
CA LYS A 62 -9.64 2.81 17.66
C LYS A 62 -11.14 2.87 17.41
N LEU A 63 -11.55 3.27 16.23
CA LEU A 63 -12.96 3.32 15.84
C LEU A 63 -13.52 1.91 15.58
N LEU A 64 -12.67 1.00 15.12
CA LEU A 64 -13.07 -0.35 14.76
C LEU A 64 -13.09 -1.27 15.98
N ASP A 65 -14.00 -2.24 15.97
CA ASP A 65 -14.02 -3.28 16.98
C ASP A 65 -12.79 -4.18 16.85
N PRO A 66 -12.23 -4.66 17.98
CA PRO A 66 -11.10 -5.58 17.93
C PRO A 66 -11.41 -6.83 17.08
N GLY A 67 -10.53 -7.16 16.15
CA GLY A 67 -10.67 -8.30 15.26
C GLY A 67 -11.66 -8.12 14.11
N SER A 68 -12.26 -6.93 13.95
CA SER A 68 -13.16 -6.66 12.84
C SER A 68 -12.38 -6.55 11.50
N SER A 69 -13.05 -6.89 10.41
CA SER A 69 -12.50 -6.76 9.07
C SER A 69 -12.37 -5.30 8.67
N PHE A 70 -11.27 -4.97 8.02
CA PHE A 70 -11.03 -3.63 7.51
C PHE A 70 -10.41 -3.71 6.11
N LEU A 71 -11.03 -3.07 5.14
CA LEU A 71 -10.52 -2.99 3.78
C LEU A 71 -10.15 -1.54 3.48
N GLU A 72 -8.86 -1.30 3.29
CA GLU A 72 -8.36 0.01 2.92
C GLU A 72 -8.35 0.17 1.41
N ILE A 73 -8.93 1.26 0.93
CA ILE A 73 -9.01 1.56 -0.49
C ILE A 73 -8.13 2.78 -0.76
N GLY A 74 -7.33 2.70 -1.83
CA GLY A 74 -6.50 3.82 -2.27
C GLY A 74 -5.29 4.09 -1.39
N LEU A 75 -4.76 3.07 -0.73
CA LEU A 75 -3.59 3.19 0.16
C LEU A 75 -2.40 3.89 -0.52
N THR A 76 -2.15 3.58 -1.79
CA THR A 76 -1.03 4.13 -2.55
C THR A 76 -1.42 5.31 -3.43
N ALA A 77 -2.63 5.84 -3.27
CA ALA A 77 -3.06 7.03 -4.00
C ALA A 77 -2.11 8.19 -3.69
N SER A 78 -1.72 8.91 -4.73
CA SER A 78 -0.78 10.04 -4.65
C SER A 78 0.65 9.66 -4.28
N TYR A 79 0.99 8.36 -4.32
CA TYR A 79 2.37 7.93 -4.10
C TYR A 79 3.32 8.57 -5.14
N ASN A 80 4.46 9.07 -4.69
CA ASN A 80 5.45 9.77 -5.50
C ASN A 80 4.94 11.02 -6.23
N THR A 81 3.81 11.56 -5.83
CA THR A 81 3.34 12.82 -6.35
C THR A 81 3.86 13.99 -5.51
N VAL A 82 3.96 15.16 -6.13
CA VAL A 82 4.20 16.40 -5.39
C VAL A 82 2.86 16.80 -4.77
N SER A 83 2.61 16.35 -3.55
CA SER A 83 1.31 16.45 -2.89
C SER A 83 0.72 17.87 -2.90
N TYR A 84 1.55 18.86 -2.72
CA TYR A 84 1.13 20.25 -2.66
C TYR A 84 0.55 20.74 -3.99
N THR A 85 1.31 20.62 -5.08
CA THR A 85 0.89 21.08 -6.41
C THR A 85 -0.16 20.16 -7.02
N HIS A 86 -0.02 18.87 -6.83
CA HIS A 86 -0.93 17.88 -7.39
C HIS A 86 -2.34 18.00 -6.82
N LEU A 87 -2.45 18.11 -5.51
CA LEU A 87 -3.75 18.27 -4.85
C LEU A 87 -4.42 19.57 -5.25
N ARG A 88 -3.68 20.65 -5.38
CA ARG A 88 -4.24 21.92 -5.83
C ARG A 88 -4.80 21.86 -7.25
N ALA A 89 -4.14 21.10 -8.12
CA ALA A 89 -4.62 20.93 -9.49
C ALA A 89 -6.00 20.25 -9.53
N HIS A 90 -6.33 19.44 -8.54
CA HIS A 90 -7.61 18.74 -8.45
C HIS A 90 -8.70 19.52 -7.71
N GLU A 91 -8.35 20.54 -6.98
CA GLU A 91 -9.32 21.38 -6.24
C GLU A 91 -10.08 22.36 -7.13
N THR A 92 -9.63 22.56 -8.32
CA THR A 92 -10.30 23.40 -9.29
C THR A 92 -11.10 22.54 -10.26
#